data_e40594463ad491d37460b34761a0a260
#
_entry.id   e40594463ad491d37460b34761a0a260
#
_cell.length_a   1.000
_cell.length_b   1.000
_cell.length_c   1.000
_cell.angle_alpha   90.00
_cell.angle_beta   90.00
_cell.angle_gamma   90.00
#
_symmetry.space_group_name_H-M   'P 1'
#
loop_
_entity.id
_entity.type
_entity.pdbx_description
1 polymer ?
#
loop_
_entity_poly.entity_id
_entity_poly.type
_entity_poly.pdbx_seq_one_letter_code
_entity_poly.pdbx_strand_id
1 'polypeptide(L)'
;MRYIPLNNSVYKRNRSNFMNEMKGNSLAVFNSNDIYPVSADSELPFEQHRDIFHLSGIDQEETILLLYPPSKDDRTREILFIRKSDNHTKVWEGEKLSKKQANELSGIDNIYYIEDFKAVLSSIATKVDTFYINKNEHYRANSPVETREDRFISWLLKKYPAHNVAKSNPILQRQRSIKHPHEVDQIKRACEITRKGFNRVLKFIKPNIWEYEIEAEFIHEFINNSSKGFAYSPIIASGHDNNVLHYIKNNKQCKSGELILMDVGAESVSYTHLTLPTKA
;
A
#
# COMPACT_ATOMS: atom_id res chain seq x y z
N MET A 1 -3.74 -3.93 -14.10
CA MET A 1 -2.68 -4.08 -13.06
C MET A 1 -1.45 -4.71 -13.70
N ARG A 2 -0.25 -4.31 -13.28
CA ARG A 2 1.01 -4.91 -13.78
C ARG A 2 1.35 -6.25 -13.12
N TYR A 3 0.66 -6.62 -12.07
CA TYR A 3 0.88 -7.88 -11.34
C TYR A 3 -0.33 -8.79 -11.39
N ILE A 4 -0.14 -10.07 -11.09
CA ILE A 4 -1.21 -11.05 -10.94
C ILE A 4 -1.81 -10.87 -9.54
N PRO A 5 -3.10 -10.53 -9.41
CA PRO A 5 -3.75 -10.40 -8.11
C PRO A 5 -3.68 -11.70 -7.30
N LEU A 6 -3.58 -11.56 -5.98
CA LEU A 6 -3.72 -12.71 -5.09
C LEU A 6 -5.16 -13.23 -5.11
N ASN A 7 -5.33 -14.50 -4.77
CA ASN A 7 -6.65 -15.05 -4.55
C ASN A 7 -7.35 -14.31 -3.40
N ASN A 8 -8.61 -13.94 -3.58
CA ASN A 8 -9.37 -13.15 -2.61
C ASN A 8 -9.56 -13.84 -1.24
N SER A 9 -9.36 -15.15 -1.15
CA SER A 9 -9.37 -15.89 0.12
C SER A 9 -8.33 -15.37 1.11
N VAL A 10 -7.22 -14.80 0.63
CA VAL A 10 -6.20 -14.16 1.46
C VAL A 10 -6.79 -12.95 2.18
N TYR A 11 -7.48 -12.09 1.45
CA TYR A 11 -8.08 -10.88 2.00
C TYR A 11 -9.26 -11.18 2.92
N LYS A 12 -10.11 -12.15 2.56
CA LYS A 12 -11.20 -12.65 3.42
C LYS A 12 -10.67 -13.11 4.77
N ARG A 13 -9.62 -13.93 4.76
CA ARG A 13 -8.95 -14.39 6.00
C ARG A 13 -8.40 -13.20 6.81
N ASN A 14 -7.71 -12.26 6.16
CA ASN A 14 -7.11 -11.12 6.84
C ASN A 14 -8.19 -10.27 7.53
N ARG A 15 -9.32 -10.01 6.88
CA ARG A 15 -10.46 -9.30 7.48
C ARG A 15 -11.08 -10.09 8.62
N SER A 16 -11.31 -11.37 8.45
CA SER A 16 -11.85 -12.24 9.51
C SER A 16 -10.95 -12.22 10.75
N ASN A 17 -9.64 -12.36 10.58
CA ASN A 17 -8.68 -12.30 11.67
C ASN A 17 -8.70 -10.93 12.36
N PHE A 18 -8.75 -9.83 11.58
CA PHE A 18 -8.83 -8.48 12.14
C PHE A 18 -10.11 -8.30 12.97
N MET A 19 -11.26 -8.69 12.42
CA MET A 19 -12.55 -8.58 13.11
C MET A 19 -12.63 -9.40 14.39
N ASN A 20 -11.98 -10.56 14.44
CA ASN A 20 -11.93 -11.41 15.64
C ASN A 20 -11.14 -10.78 16.79
N GLU A 21 -10.21 -9.87 16.51
CA GLU A 21 -9.43 -9.15 17.53
C GLU A 21 -10.06 -7.79 17.89
N MET A 22 -11.08 -7.34 17.18
CA MET A 22 -11.78 -6.10 17.51
C MET A 22 -12.58 -6.27 18.82
N LYS A 23 -12.66 -5.19 19.59
CA LYS A 23 -13.58 -5.13 20.75
C LYS A 23 -15.03 -5.29 20.28
N GLY A 24 -15.85 -5.87 21.11
CA GLY A 24 -17.29 -5.93 20.86
C GLY A 24 -17.88 -4.54 20.65
N ASN A 25 -18.97 -4.46 19.92
CA ASN A 25 -19.72 -3.22 19.62
C ASN A 25 -18.87 -2.11 19.00
N SER A 26 -18.04 -2.47 18.01
CA SER A 26 -17.11 -1.57 17.33
C SER A 26 -17.21 -1.63 15.82
N LEU A 27 -16.69 -0.60 15.17
CA LEU A 27 -16.64 -0.40 13.74
C LEU A 27 -15.21 0.02 13.36
N ALA A 28 -14.62 -0.57 12.33
CA ALA A 28 -13.33 -0.13 11.80
C ALA A 28 -13.51 0.53 10.43
N VAL A 29 -12.75 1.58 10.18
CA VAL A 29 -12.72 2.28 8.90
C VAL A 29 -11.29 2.42 8.42
N PHE A 30 -11.06 2.06 7.16
CA PHE A 30 -9.76 2.16 6.48
C PHE A 30 -9.91 2.98 5.22
N ASN A 31 -9.10 4.01 5.08
CA ASN A 31 -9.09 4.88 3.90
C ASN A 31 -7.93 4.54 2.97
N SER A 32 -8.12 4.73 1.66
CA SER A 32 -7.02 4.80 0.70
C SER A 32 -6.14 6.02 0.97
N ASN A 33 -4.92 6.02 0.43
CA ASN A 33 -4.10 7.22 0.38
C ASN A 33 -4.73 8.29 -0.53
N ASP A 34 -4.20 9.50 -0.44
CA ASP A 34 -4.45 10.56 -1.39
C ASP A 34 -3.67 10.35 -2.69
N ILE A 35 -4.13 10.98 -3.77
CA ILE A 35 -3.32 11.32 -4.92
C ILE A 35 -2.63 12.64 -4.60
N TYR A 36 -1.30 12.69 -4.70
CA TYR A 36 -0.53 13.89 -4.37
C TYR A 36 -0.27 14.72 -5.63
N PRO A 37 -0.76 15.97 -5.70
CA PRO A 37 -0.47 16.86 -6.81
C PRO A 37 1.00 17.31 -6.79
N VAL A 38 1.60 17.44 -7.97
CA VAL A 38 2.94 17.99 -8.16
C VAL A 38 2.86 19.44 -8.62
N SER A 39 2.25 19.69 -9.77
CA SER A 39 1.98 21.03 -10.32
C SER A 39 1.00 20.93 -11.48
N ALA A 40 0.17 21.95 -11.66
CA ALA A 40 -0.91 21.98 -12.64
C ALA A 40 -1.78 20.71 -12.54
N ASP A 41 -1.86 19.92 -13.60
CA ASP A 41 -2.56 18.64 -13.67
C ASP A 41 -1.66 17.41 -13.46
N SER A 42 -0.41 17.62 -13.06
CA SER A 42 0.55 16.55 -12.80
C SER A 42 0.43 16.04 -11.36
N GLU A 43 0.41 14.73 -11.23
CA GLU A 43 0.27 14.00 -9.96
C GLU A 43 1.40 12.96 -9.80
N LEU A 44 1.73 12.63 -8.55
CA LEU A 44 2.57 11.47 -8.28
C LEU A 44 1.78 10.19 -8.56
N PRO A 45 2.43 9.10 -9.01
CA PRO A 45 1.78 7.81 -9.16
C PRO A 45 1.08 7.40 -7.86
N PHE A 46 -0.19 6.99 -7.98
CA PHE A 46 -0.95 6.54 -6.81
C PHE A 46 -0.34 5.29 -6.19
N GLU A 47 -0.15 5.34 -4.88
CA GLU A 47 0.26 4.21 -4.05
C GLU A 47 -0.79 3.94 -2.98
N GLN A 48 -1.35 2.74 -2.98
CA GLN A 48 -2.38 2.37 -2.01
C GLN A 48 -1.80 2.25 -0.59
N HIS A 49 -2.58 2.68 0.41
CA HIS A 49 -2.25 2.44 1.81
C HIS A 49 -2.15 0.94 2.09
N ARG A 50 -1.02 0.51 2.64
CA ARG A 50 -0.69 -0.92 2.75
C ARG A 50 -1.66 -1.72 3.62
N ASP A 51 -2.34 -1.09 4.56
CA ASP A 51 -3.29 -1.77 5.45
C ASP A 51 -4.63 -2.02 4.77
N ILE A 52 -5.19 -1.04 4.06
CA ILE A 52 -6.41 -1.27 3.28
C ILE A 52 -6.15 -2.28 2.15
N PHE A 53 -4.96 -2.24 1.52
CA PHE A 53 -4.57 -3.23 0.53
C PHE A 53 -4.48 -4.64 1.14
N HIS A 54 -3.85 -4.79 2.32
CA HIS A 54 -3.76 -6.06 3.06
C HIS A 54 -5.14 -6.65 3.40
N LEU A 55 -6.12 -5.80 3.65
CA LEU A 55 -7.48 -6.22 4.01
C LEU A 55 -8.40 -6.40 2.80
N SER A 56 -8.18 -5.73 1.68
CA SER A 56 -9.12 -5.71 0.56
C SER A 56 -8.56 -6.17 -0.79
N GLY A 57 -7.26 -6.05 -1.01
CA GLY A 57 -6.63 -6.27 -2.32
C GLY A 57 -6.97 -5.20 -3.37
N ILE A 58 -7.62 -4.11 -2.98
CA ILE A 58 -8.01 -3.03 -3.88
C ILE A 58 -6.89 -2.01 -3.99
N ASP A 59 -6.38 -1.82 -5.19
CA ASP A 59 -5.31 -0.88 -5.54
C ASP A 59 -5.90 0.27 -6.39
N GLN A 60 -6.78 1.04 -5.77
CA GLN A 60 -7.45 2.17 -6.37
C GLN A 60 -7.64 3.28 -5.35
N GLU A 61 -7.49 4.52 -5.80
CA GLU A 61 -7.77 5.72 -5.02
C GLU A 61 -9.23 5.81 -4.60
N GLU A 62 -9.54 6.69 -3.65
CA GLU A 62 -10.91 6.93 -3.15
C GLU A 62 -11.65 5.66 -2.73
N THR A 63 -10.89 4.69 -2.21
CA THR A 63 -11.44 3.45 -1.66
C THR A 63 -11.55 3.56 -0.14
N ILE A 64 -12.66 3.09 0.41
CA ILE A 64 -12.86 2.97 1.87
C ILE A 64 -13.34 1.55 2.17
N LEU A 65 -12.76 0.93 3.18
CA LEU A 65 -13.21 -0.34 3.74
C LEU A 65 -13.79 -0.11 5.13
N LEU A 66 -14.99 -0.62 5.36
CA LEU A 66 -15.70 -0.59 6.63
C LEU A 66 -15.90 -2.02 7.12
N LEU A 67 -15.51 -2.31 8.37
CA LEU A 67 -15.68 -3.61 9.02
C LEU A 67 -16.56 -3.44 10.27
N TYR A 68 -17.70 -4.13 10.26
CA TYR A 68 -18.71 -4.05 11.32
C TYR A 68 -19.04 -5.46 11.86
N PRO A 69 -18.20 -6.04 12.74
CA PRO A 69 -18.41 -7.40 13.29
C PRO A 69 -19.74 -7.63 13.98
N PRO A 70 -20.34 -6.64 14.72
CA PRO A 70 -21.60 -6.84 15.43
C PRO A 70 -22.81 -7.09 14.53
N SER A 71 -22.68 -6.88 13.21
CA SER A 71 -23.81 -7.13 12.30
C SER A 71 -24.27 -8.57 12.33
N LYS A 72 -25.59 -8.76 12.42
CA LYS A 72 -26.25 -10.07 12.26
C LYS A 72 -26.40 -10.46 10.79
N ASP A 73 -26.34 -9.51 9.88
CA ASP A 73 -26.34 -9.72 8.43
C ASP A 73 -24.90 -9.72 7.93
N ASP A 74 -24.43 -10.85 7.47
CA ASP A 74 -23.05 -11.01 6.96
C ASP A 74 -22.72 -10.02 5.84
N ARG A 75 -23.72 -9.61 5.04
CA ARG A 75 -23.54 -8.62 3.98
C ARG A 75 -23.18 -7.23 4.51
N THR A 76 -23.52 -6.89 5.74
CA THR A 76 -23.19 -5.59 6.35
C THR A 76 -21.99 -5.64 7.28
N ARG A 77 -21.37 -6.82 7.46
CA ARG A 77 -20.14 -6.97 8.26
C ARG A 77 -18.90 -6.44 7.55
N GLU A 78 -18.90 -6.51 6.23
CA GLU A 78 -17.81 -6.03 5.37
C GLU A 78 -18.42 -5.18 4.26
N ILE A 79 -18.06 -3.91 4.21
CA ILE A 79 -18.58 -2.97 3.21
C ILE A 79 -17.40 -2.26 2.55
N LEU A 80 -17.38 -2.30 1.22
CA LEU A 80 -16.37 -1.62 0.42
C LEU A 80 -17.01 -0.45 -0.34
N PHE A 81 -16.34 0.69 -0.32
CA PHE A 81 -16.71 1.86 -1.11
C PHE A 81 -15.63 2.11 -2.15
N ILE A 82 -16.04 2.32 -3.39
CA ILE A 82 -15.14 2.56 -4.53
C ILE A 82 -15.59 3.80 -5.29
N ARG A 83 -14.64 4.42 -6.00
CA ARG A 83 -14.91 5.55 -6.87
C ARG A 83 -15.77 5.09 -8.05
N LYS A 84 -16.81 5.86 -8.38
CA LYS A 84 -17.64 5.64 -9.57
C LYS A 84 -16.90 6.13 -10.82
N SER A 85 -16.93 5.34 -11.88
CA SER A 85 -16.43 5.75 -13.19
C SER A 85 -17.56 6.42 -13.98
N ASP A 86 -17.43 7.70 -14.27
CA ASP A 86 -18.29 8.41 -15.21
C ASP A 86 -17.63 8.55 -16.59
N ASN A 87 -18.33 9.17 -17.56
CA ASN A 87 -17.81 9.32 -18.91
C ASN A 87 -16.56 10.23 -18.97
N HIS A 88 -16.47 11.23 -18.11
CA HIS A 88 -15.31 12.12 -18.04
C HIS A 88 -14.09 11.34 -17.50
N THR A 89 -14.25 10.66 -16.36
CA THR A 89 -13.21 9.82 -15.76
C THR A 89 -12.68 8.77 -16.73
N LYS A 90 -13.59 8.12 -17.49
CA LYS A 90 -13.17 7.09 -18.48
C LYS A 90 -12.29 7.65 -19.59
N VAL A 91 -12.57 8.87 -20.06
CA VAL A 91 -11.80 9.51 -21.13
C VAL A 91 -10.43 9.98 -20.62
N TRP A 92 -10.35 10.55 -19.43
CA TRP A 92 -9.15 11.20 -18.92
C TRP A 92 -8.25 10.28 -18.08
N GLU A 93 -8.84 9.43 -17.26
CA GLU A 93 -8.12 8.61 -16.29
C GLU A 93 -8.21 7.10 -16.59
N GLY A 94 -9.03 6.70 -17.54
CA GLY A 94 -9.36 5.31 -17.82
C GLY A 94 -10.49 4.76 -16.93
N GLU A 95 -10.87 3.52 -17.16
CA GLU A 95 -11.95 2.87 -16.41
C GLU A 95 -11.50 2.53 -14.98
N LYS A 96 -12.30 2.93 -13.98
CA LYS A 96 -12.14 2.52 -12.59
C LYS A 96 -12.80 1.15 -12.38
N LEU A 97 -12.47 0.51 -11.26
CA LEU A 97 -13.04 -0.82 -10.92
C LEU A 97 -14.57 -0.75 -10.87
N SER A 98 -15.21 -1.65 -11.59
CA SER A 98 -16.64 -1.93 -11.40
C SER A 98 -16.88 -2.68 -10.08
N LYS A 99 -18.10 -2.64 -9.56
CA LYS A 99 -18.48 -3.41 -8.36
C LYS A 99 -18.17 -4.91 -8.52
N LYS A 100 -18.37 -5.46 -9.73
CA LYS A 100 -18.06 -6.86 -10.03
C LYS A 100 -16.56 -7.16 -9.91
N GLN A 101 -15.71 -6.34 -10.52
CA GLN A 101 -14.26 -6.49 -10.42
C GLN A 101 -13.75 -6.31 -8.98
N ALA A 102 -14.31 -5.35 -8.25
CA ALA A 102 -13.95 -5.13 -6.85
C ALA A 102 -14.36 -6.33 -5.96
N ASN A 103 -15.52 -6.96 -6.22
CA ASN A 103 -15.93 -8.21 -5.57
C ASN A 103 -14.98 -9.36 -5.90
N GLU A 104 -14.65 -9.56 -7.18
CA GLU A 104 -13.73 -10.62 -7.62
C GLU A 104 -12.35 -10.47 -6.95
N LEU A 105 -11.84 -9.26 -6.79
CA LEU A 105 -10.56 -8.97 -6.16
C LEU A 105 -10.59 -9.13 -4.65
N SER A 106 -11.59 -8.53 -3.99
CA SER A 106 -11.64 -8.43 -2.52
C SER A 106 -12.39 -9.59 -1.86
N GLY A 107 -13.33 -10.20 -2.58
CA GLY A 107 -14.29 -11.14 -2.05
C GLY A 107 -15.34 -10.51 -1.13
N ILE A 108 -15.56 -9.18 -1.22
CA ILE A 108 -16.61 -8.45 -0.50
C ILE A 108 -17.82 -8.33 -1.41
N ASP A 109 -18.98 -8.78 -0.93
CA ASP A 109 -20.22 -8.75 -1.72
C ASP A 109 -20.92 -7.39 -1.66
N ASN A 110 -20.80 -6.68 -0.53
CA ASN A 110 -21.49 -5.43 -0.31
C ASN A 110 -20.63 -4.22 -0.71
N ILE A 111 -20.83 -3.75 -1.93
CA ILE A 111 -20.03 -2.69 -2.53
C ILE A 111 -20.90 -1.49 -2.90
N TYR A 112 -20.55 -0.33 -2.37
CA TYR A 112 -21.16 0.96 -2.66
C TYR A 112 -20.22 1.87 -3.44
N TYR A 113 -20.75 2.98 -3.94
CA TYR A 113 -19.92 4.07 -4.41
C TYR A 113 -19.55 5.01 -3.25
N ILE A 114 -18.45 5.74 -3.40
CA ILE A 114 -17.86 6.57 -2.33
C ILE A 114 -18.83 7.63 -1.82
N GLU A 115 -19.75 8.11 -2.67
CA GLU A 115 -20.76 9.11 -2.34
C GLU A 115 -21.72 8.61 -1.26
N ASP A 116 -21.96 7.30 -1.19
CA ASP A 116 -22.87 6.68 -0.23
C ASP A 116 -22.24 6.52 1.17
N PHE A 117 -20.92 6.69 1.29
CA PHE A 117 -20.15 6.37 2.50
C PHE A 117 -20.70 7.05 3.75
N LYS A 118 -20.95 8.36 3.70
CA LYS A 118 -21.41 9.12 4.88
C LYS A 118 -22.80 8.68 5.36
N ALA A 119 -23.69 8.32 4.44
CA ALA A 119 -25.03 7.85 4.78
C ALA A 119 -24.96 6.45 5.42
N VAL A 120 -24.20 5.54 4.83
CA VAL A 120 -24.01 4.19 5.35
C VAL A 120 -23.32 4.23 6.72
N LEU A 121 -22.24 4.98 6.86
CA LEU A 121 -21.54 5.16 8.14
C LEU A 121 -22.49 5.68 9.21
N SER A 122 -23.30 6.71 8.91
CA SER A 122 -24.24 7.28 9.86
C SER A 122 -25.30 6.27 10.34
N SER A 123 -25.74 5.37 9.47
CA SER A 123 -26.72 4.34 9.82
C SER A 123 -26.16 3.26 10.77
N ILE A 124 -24.84 3.06 10.77
CA ILE A 124 -24.15 2.08 11.61
C ILE A 124 -23.59 2.74 12.88
N ALA A 125 -23.09 3.96 12.78
CA ALA A 125 -22.45 4.68 13.88
C ALA A 125 -23.30 4.74 15.16
N THR A 126 -24.62 4.88 15.03
CA THR A 126 -25.55 4.90 16.17
C THR A 126 -25.67 3.55 16.91
N LYS A 127 -25.11 2.49 16.35
CA LYS A 127 -25.20 1.12 16.87
C LYS A 127 -23.89 0.62 17.48
N VAL A 128 -22.86 1.45 17.51
CA VAL A 128 -21.52 1.10 18.02
C VAL A 128 -21.05 2.13 19.05
N ASP A 129 -20.15 1.71 19.91
CA ASP A 129 -19.56 2.58 20.94
C ASP A 129 -18.13 2.99 20.60
N THR A 130 -17.47 2.26 19.70
CA THR A 130 -16.04 2.42 19.42
C THR A 130 -15.74 2.41 17.93
N PHE A 131 -14.96 3.40 17.47
CA PHE A 131 -14.37 3.42 16.14
C PHE A 131 -12.92 2.97 16.20
N TYR A 132 -12.54 1.99 15.37
CA TYR A 132 -11.16 1.70 15.06
C TYR A 132 -10.71 2.59 13.90
N ILE A 133 -9.65 3.36 14.12
CA ILE A 133 -9.02 4.25 13.14
C ILE A 133 -7.64 3.74 12.76
N ASN A 134 -7.17 4.08 11.57
CA ASN A 134 -5.92 3.59 11.00
C ASN A 134 -4.85 4.68 10.87
N LYS A 135 -4.68 5.50 11.90
CA LYS A 135 -3.66 6.56 11.91
C LYS A 135 -2.26 5.96 11.88
N ASN A 136 -1.38 6.51 11.02
CA ASN A 136 0.03 6.17 11.05
C ASN A 136 0.70 6.78 12.27
N GLU A 137 1.00 5.94 13.27
CA GLU A 137 1.64 6.34 14.54
C GLU A 137 3.11 5.90 14.61
N HIS A 138 3.71 5.52 13.48
CA HIS A 138 5.12 5.17 13.47
C HIS A 138 5.96 6.38 13.89
N TYR A 139 6.93 6.19 14.80
CA TYR A 139 7.72 7.29 15.38
C TYR A 139 8.53 8.12 14.34
N ARG A 140 8.79 7.54 13.16
CA ARG A 140 9.40 8.24 12.01
C ARG A 140 8.38 8.89 11.07
N ALA A 141 7.08 8.68 11.30
CA ALA A 141 6.04 9.28 10.49
C ALA A 141 5.87 10.75 10.89
N ASN A 142 6.74 11.59 10.37
CA ASN A 142 6.66 13.05 10.53
C ASN A 142 6.40 13.67 9.16
N SER A 143 5.14 13.84 8.82
CA SER A 143 4.72 14.51 7.59
C SER A 143 4.10 15.86 7.91
N PRO A 144 4.57 16.97 7.29
CA PRO A 144 3.91 18.27 7.41
C PRO A 144 2.59 18.32 6.61
N VAL A 145 2.33 17.33 5.77
CA VAL A 145 1.14 17.27 4.94
C VAL A 145 0.05 16.46 5.65
N GLU A 146 -1.12 17.07 5.80
CA GLU A 146 -2.29 16.40 6.35
C GLU A 146 -2.77 15.32 5.38
N THR A 147 -2.87 14.07 5.85
CA THR A 147 -3.29 12.92 5.05
C THR A 147 -4.82 12.80 5.01
N ARG A 148 -5.33 12.00 4.08
CA ARG A 148 -6.76 11.64 4.02
C ARG A 148 -7.25 11.04 5.34
N GLU A 149 -6.43 10.20 5.99
CA GLU A 149 -6.76 9.60 7.28
C GLU A 149 -6.85 10.66 8.38
N ASP A 150 -5.96 11.66 8.42
CA ASP A 150 -6.01 12.73 9.41
C ASP A 150 -7.28 13.58 9.24
N ARG A 151 -7.64 13.94 8.00
CA ARG A 151 -8.89 14.67 7.71
C ARG A 151 -10.12 13.86 8.09
N PHE A 152 -10.09 12.56 7.78
CA PHE A 152 -11.18 11.65 8.15
C PHE A 152 -11.35 11.55 9.66
N ILE A 153 -10.27 11.34 10.40
CA ILE A 153 -10.29 11.27 11.88
C ILE A 153 -10.83 12.56 12.48
N SER A 154 -10.34 13.71 12.02
CA SER A 154 -10.79 15.02 12.49
C SER A 154 -12.30 15.22 12.25
N TRP A 155 -12.78 14.84 11.08
CA TRP A 155 -14.21 14.87 10.76
C TRP A 155 -15.01 13.88 11.62
N LEU A 156 -14.54 12.64 11.79
CA LEU A 156 -15.21 11.59 12.55
C LEU A 156 -15.41 11.99 14.01
N LEU A 157 -14.34 12.48 14.67
CA LEU A 157 -14.37 12.89 16.07
C LEU A 157 -15.29 14.09 16.29
N LYS A 158 -15.32 15.04 15.35
CA LYS A 158 -16.24 16.17 15.39
C LYS A 158 -17.69 15.74 15.20
N LYS A 159 -17.95 14.74 14.35
CA LYS A 159 -19.31 14.26 14.04
C LYS A 159 -19.87 13.36 15.13
N TYR A 160 -19.01 12.56 15.77
CA TYR A 160 -19.39 11.54 16.75
C TYR A 160 -18.59 11.68 18.05
N PRO A 161 -18.72 12.81 18.79
CA PRO A 161 -17.87 13.13 19.94
C PRO A 161 -18.07 12.23 21.16
N ALA A 162 -19.16 11.47 21.20
CA ALA A 162 -19.45 10.56 22.32
C ALA A 162 -18.91 9.13 22.12
N HIS A 163 -18.28 8.84 20.96
CA HIS A 163 -17.75 7.52 20.70
C HIS A 163 -16.30 7.40 21.20
N ASN A 164 -15.94 6.19 21.61
CA ASN A 164 -14.57 5.84 21.91
C ASN A 164 -13.75 5.63 20.61
N VAL A 165 -12.44 5.81 20.71
CA VAL A 165 -11.50 5.56 19.61
C VAL A 165 -10.53 4.48 20.01
N ALA A 166 -10.31 3.52 19.10
CA ALA A 166 -9.32 2.46 19.22
C ALA A 166 -8.36 2.46 18.01
N LYS A 167 -7.16 1.90 18.20
CA LYS A 167 -6.12 1.85 17.18
C LYS A 167 -6.19 0.54 16.40
N SER A 168 -6.19 0.61 15.07
CA SER A 168 -6.10 -0.58 14.20
C SER A 168 -4.67 -1.16 14.15
N ASN A 169 -3.66 -0.30 14.28
CA ASN A 169 -2.25 -0.65 14.11
C ASN A 169 -1.78 -1.85 14.95
N PRO A 170 -2.08 -1.99 16.25
CA PRO A 170 -1.60 -3.13 17.03
C PRO A 170 -2.08 -4.48 16.50
N ILE A 171 -3.32 -4.54 16.00
CA ILE A 171 -3.89 -5.75 15.39
C ILE A 171 -3.17 -6.05 14.09
N LEU A 172 -3.07 -5.06 13.19
CA LEU A 172 -2.44 -5.21 11.88
C LEU A 172 -0.95 -5.57 11.99
N GLN A 173 -0.23 -4.99 12.95
CA GLN A 173 1.18 -5.32 13.19
C GLN A 173 1.35 -6.79 13.57
N ARG A 174 0.52 -7.31 14.49
CA ARG A 174 0.56 -8.74 14.84
C ARG A 174 0.27 -9.63 13.66
N GLN A 175 -0.79 -9.34 12.90
CA GLN A 175 -1.15 -10.12 11.71
C GLN A 175 -0.05 -10.12 10.65
N ARG A 176 0.52 -8.95 10.35
CA ARG A 176 1.53 -8.78 9.31
C ARG A 176 2.92 -9.25 9.74
N SER A 177 3.15 -9.46 11.04
CA SER A 177 4.42 -10.01 11.54
C SER A 177 4.61 -11.46 11.13
N ILE A 178 3.54 -12.25 11.11
CA ILE A 178 3.58 -13.67 10.72
C ILE A 178 3.01 -13.79 9.31
N LYS A 179 3.90 -14.11 8.34
CA LYS A 179 3.54 -14.19 6.92
C LYS A 179 2.80 -15.49 6.62
N HIS A 180 1.71 -15.37 5.87
CA HIS A 180 1.04 -16.52 5.30
C HIS A 180 1.84 -17.08 4.10
N PRO A 181 1.72 -18.38 3.74
CA PRO A 181 2.41 -18.95 2.59
C PRO A 181 2.29 -18.14 1.28
N HIS A 182 1.11 -17.63 0.95
CA HIS A 182 0.93 -16.76 -0.24
C HIS A 182 1.72 -15.44 -0.16
N GLU A 183 1.91 -14.88 1.04
CA GLU A 183 2.74 -13.67 1.23
C GLU A 183 4.22 -14.02 1.07
N VAL A 184 4.63 -15.19 1.58
CA VAL A 184 5.99 -15.73 1.38
C VAL A 184 6.29 -15.92 -0.11
N ASP A 185 5.33 -16.41 -0.89
CA ASP A 185 5.49 -16.58 -2.34
C ASP A 185 5.69 -15.23 -3.05
N GLN A 186 4.99 -14.16 -2.61
CA GLN A 186 5.23 -12.81 -3.17
C GLN A 186 6.62 -12.27 -2.79
N ILE A 187 7.07 -12.51 -1.57
CA ILE A 187 8.43 -12.14 -1.15
C ILE A 187 9.47 -12.89 -2.00
N LYS A 188 9.31 -14.20 -2.20
CA LYS A 188 10.18 -15.00 -3.08
C LYS A 188 10.19 -14.46 -4.51
N ARG A 189 9.02 -14.05 -5.03
CA ARG A 189 8.92 -13.43 -6.35
C ARG A 189 9.67 -12.11 -6.42
N ALA A 190 9.53 -11.24 -5.43
CA ALA A 190 10.28 -9.98 -5.35
C ALA A 190 11.80 -10.23 -5.33
N CYS A 191 12.25 -11.22 -4.54
CA CYS A 191 13.64 -11.63 -4.50
C CYS A 191 14.14 -12.13 -5.88
N GLU A 192 13.34 -12.92 -6.58
CA GLU A 192 13.71 -13.46 -7.89
C GLU A 192 13.81 -12.35 -8.95
N ILE A 193 12.87 -11.39 -8.94
CA ILE A 193 12.94 -10.22 -9.82
C ILE A 193 14.21 -9.39 -9.52
N THR A 194 14.49 -9.15 -8.25
CA THR A 194 15.70 -8.45 -7.80
C THR A 194 16.98 -9.18 -8.25
N ARG A 195 17.03 -10.52 -8.10
CA ARG A 195 18.14 -11.35 -8.57
C ARG A 195 18.38 -11.20 -10.07
N LYS A 196 17.31 -11.16 -10.88
CA LYS A 196 17.42 -10.92 -12.33
C LYS A 196 18.00 -9.52 -12.61
N GLY A 197 17.53 -8.50 -11.86
CA GLY A 197 18.09 -7.15 -11.96
C GLY A 197 19.59 -7.11 -11.68
N PHE A 198 20.04 -7.74 -10.59
CA PHE A 198 21.48 -7.85 -10.30
C PHE A 198 22.24 -8.59 -11.39
N ASN A 199 21.73 -9.70 -11.89
CA ASN A 199 22.39 -10.45 -12.98
C ASN A 199 22.54 -9.62 -14.26
N ARG A 200 21.57 -8.73 -14.54
CA ARG A 200 21.65 -7.80 -15.66
C ARG A 200 22.70 -6.72 -15.42
N VAL A 201 22.64 -6.08 -14.26
CA VAL A 201 23.55 -5.00 -13.85
C VAL A 201 25.01 -5.47 -13.80
N LEU A 202 25.29 -6.65 -13.25
CA LEU A 202 26.64 -7.22 -13.19
C LEU A 202 27.26 -7.45 -14.57
N LYS A 203 26.46 -7.64 -15.62
CA LYS A 203 26.94 -7.74 -17.01
C LYS A 203 27.13 -6.37 -17.68
N PHE A 204 26.47 -5.34 -17.15
CA PHE A 204 26.46 -3.99 -17.70
C PHE A 204 27.56 -3.11 -17.10
N ILE A 205 27.91 -3.30 -15.82
CA ILE A 205 28.87 -2.47 -15.10
C ILE A 205 30.24 -2.48 -15.77
N LYS A 206 30.75 -1.28 -16.03
CA LYS A 206 32.09 -1.01 -16.53
C LYS A 206 32.58 0.36 -16.03
N PRO A 207 33.87 0.67 -16.05
CA PRO A 207 34.32 2.00 -15.68
C PRO A 207 33.71 3.11 -16.51
N ASN A 208 33.49 4.26 -15.89
CA ASN A 208 32.97 5.51 -16.47
C ASN A 208 31.44 5.48 -16.81
N ILE A 209 30.67 4.49 -16.37
CA ILE A 209 29.22 4.58 -16.40
C ILE A 209 28.72 5.46 -15.25
N TRP A 210 27.50 5.97 -15.38
CA TRP A 210 26.85 6.74 -14.34
C TRP A 210 25.99 5.85 -13.42
N GLU A 211 25.86 6.24 -12.16
CA GLU A 211 25.02 5.53 -11.19
C GLU A 211 23.56 5.40 -11.67
N TYR A 212 23.01 6.45 -12.30
CA TYR A 212 21.64 6.41 -12.89
C TYR A 212 21.53 5.46 -14.10
N GLU A 213 22.63 5.12 -14.81
CA GLU A 213 22.59 4.10 -15.86
C GLU A 213 22.41 2.71 -15.25
N ILE A 214 23.02 2.47 -14.08
CA ILE A 214 22.79 1.25 -13.29
C ILE A 214 21.32 1.18 -12.82
N GLU A 215 20.77 2.31 -12.35
CA GLU A 215 19.36 2.40 -11.97
C GLU A 215 18.45 2.06 -13.14
N ALA A 216 18.73 2.57 -14.35
CA ALA A 216 17.97 2.30 -15.56
C ALA A 216 17.95 0.80 -15.92
N GLU A 217 19.07 0.08 -15.73
CA GLU A 217 19.13 -1.35 -15.96
C GLU A 217 18.31 -2.16 -14.96
N PHE A 218 18.29 -1.75 -13.69
CA PHE A 218 17.42 -2.35 -12.67
C PHE A 218 15.94 -2.13 -12.98
N ILE A 219 15.54 -0.88 -13.23
CA ILE A 219 14.12 -0.57 -13.47
C ILE A 219 13.58 -1.25 -14.73
N HIS A 220 14.40 -1.34 -15.79
CA HIS A 220 14.08 -2.08 -17.00
C HIS A 220 13.74 -3.54 -16.66
N GLU A 221 14.63 -4.22 -15.92
CA GLU A 221 14.45 -5.62 -15.59
C GLU A 221 13.24 -5.84 -14.67
N PHE A 222 13.02 -4.94 -13.70
CA PHE A 222 11.89 -5.02 -12.77
C PHE A 222 10.55 -4.90 -13.51
N ILE A 223 10.40 -3.90 -14.36
CA ILE A 223 9.17 -3.68 -15.13
C ILE A 223 8.94 -4.83 -16.12
N ASN A 224 9.98 -5.32 -16.78
CA ASN A 224 9.90 -6.44 -17.71
C ASN A 224 9.44 -7.76 -17.05
N ASN A 225 9.65 -7.89 -15.74
CA ASN A 225 9.18 -9.01 -14.94
C ASN A 225 7.88 -8.72 -14.16
N SER A 226 7.10 -7.74 -14.61
CA SER A 226 5.77 -7.39 -14.05
C SER A 226 5.81 -6.87 -12.61
N SER A 227 6.91 -6.22 -12.20
CA SER A 227 6.96 -5.39 -11.00
C SER A 227 6.43 -3.99 -11.30
N LYS A 228 5.92 -3.29 -10.30
CA LYS A 228 5.62 -1.84 -10.41
C LYS A 228 6.91 -1.01 -10.54
N GLY A 229 8.04 -1.55 -10.09
CA GLY A 229 9.33 -0.90 -10.06
C GLY A 229 10.09 -1.19 -8.78
N PHE A 230 10.83 -0.20 -8.33
CA PHE A 230 11.52 -0.28 -7.05
C PHE A 230 10.55 -0.28 -5.87
N ALA A 231 10.83 -1.09 -4.88
CA ALA A 231 10.06 -1.16 -3.64
C ALA A 231 10.27 0.06 -2.71
N TYR A 232 11.36 0.76 -2.91
CA TYR A 232 11.79 1.99 -2.23
C TYR A 232 12.77 2.73 -3.13
N SER A 233 13.08 4.00 -2.82
CA SER A 233 14.06 4.77 -3.58
C SER A 233 15.40 4.04 -3.65
N PRO A 234 15.91 3.69 -4.85
CA PRO A 234 17.14 2.93 -4.98
C PRO A 234 18.34 3.75 -4.51
N ILE A 235 19.26 3.09 -3.83
CA ILE A 235 20.55 3.67 -3.45
C ILE A 235 21.61 3.00 -4.30
N ILE A 236 22.30 3.79 -5.14
CA ILE A 236 23.39 3.34 -5.97
C ILE A 236 24.51 4.36 -5.78
N ALA A 237 25.48 4.03 -4.95
CA ALA A 237 26.52 4.93 -4.53
C ALA A 237 27.89 4.42 -4.92
N SER A 238 28.74 5.25 -5.54
CA SER A 238 30.12 4.90 -5.92
C SER A 238 31.14 5.68 -5.09
N GLY A 239 32.28 5.05 -4.83
CA GLY A 239 33.42 5.67 -4.16
C GLY A 239 33.08 6.21 -2.77
N HIS A 240 33.36 7.48 -2.50
CA HIS A 240 33.15 8.10 -1.18
C HIS A 240 31.69 8.13 -0.73
N ASP A 241 30.73 8.20 -1.64
CA ASP A 241 29.31 8.29 -1.32
C ASP A 241 28.72 7.00 -0.73
N ASN A 242 29.45 5.89 -0.78
CA ASN A 242 29.11 4.64 -0.09
C ASN A 242 28.92 4.83 1.43
N ASN A 243 29.40 5.93 2.00
CA ASN A 243 29.27 6.25 3.42
C ASN A 243 27.98 7.05 3.74
N VAL A 244 27.18 7.40 2.73
CA VAL A 244 25.91 8.12 2.89
C VAL A 244 24.76 7.13 2.90
N LEU A 245 24.15 6.90 4.07
CA LEU A 245 23.14 5.86 4.29
C LEU A 245 21.91 5.98 3.37
N HIS A 246 21.44 7.20 3.08
CA HIS A 246 20.29 7.45 2.22
C HIS A 246 20.70 8.28 1.00
N TYR A 247 21.72 7.79 0.27
CA TYR A 247 22.17 8.40 -0.98
C TYR A 247 21.21 8.03 -2.12
N ILE A 248 20.34 8.94 -2.50
CA ILE A 248 19.31 8.72 -3.54
C ILE A 248 19.54 9.55 -4.81
N LYS A 249 20.66 10.30 -4.88
CA LYS A 249 20.94 11.15 -6.05
C LYS A 249 21.34 10.34 -7.27
N ASN A 250 22.07 9.25 -7.09
CA ASN A 250 22.52 8.33 -8.13
C ASN A 250 23.09 9.05 -9.37
N ASN A 251 23.91 10.10 -9.16
CA ASN A 251 24.29 11.03 -10.21
C ASN A 251 25.80 11.19 -10.40
N LYS A 252 26.59 10.25 -9.90
CA LYS A 252 28.06 10.23 -10.10
C LYS A 252 28.49 9.20 -11.12
N GLN A 253 29.70 9.42 -11.66
CA GLN A 253 30.35 8.50 -12.56
C GLN A 253 31.17 7.50 -11.77
N CYS A 254 30.99 6.22 -12.01
CA CYS A 254 31.69 5.12 -11.37
C CYS A 254 33.11 5.00 -11.96
N LYS A 255 34.14 5.08 -11.13
CA LYS A 255 35.54 4.98 -11.57
C LYS A 255 36.07 3.56 -11.39
N SER A 256 37.09 3.23 -12.17
CA SER A 256 37.80 1.96 -12.02
C SER A 256 38.44 1.83 -10.63
N GLY A 257 38.19 0.71 -9.96
CA GLY A 257 38.75 0.42 -8.63
C GLY A 257 37.93 0.95 -7.46
N GLU A 258 36.85 1.70 -7.72
CA GLU A 258 35.90 2.12 -6.67
C GLU A 258 34.88 1.03 -6.35
N LEU A 259 34.45 0.97 -5.09
CA LEU A 259 33.32 0.15 -4.67
C LEU A 259 32.01 0.84 -5.09
N ILE A 260 31.02 0.05 -5.44
CA ILE A 260 29.65 0.50 -5.68
C ILE A 260 28.76 -0.21 -4.67
N LEU A 261 28.12 0.58 -3.79
CA LEU A 261 27.07 0.10 -2.90
C LEU A 261 25.73 0.17 -3.64
N MET A 262 24.97 -0.92 -3.61
CA MET A 262 23.64 -0.97 -4.20
C MET A 262 22.67 -1.51 -3.17
N ASP A 263 21.73 -0.67 -2.71
CA ASP A 263 20.59 -1.06 -1.90
C ASP A 263 19.33 -0.87 -2.73
N VAL A 264 18.90 -1.96 -3.34
CA VAL A 264 17.82 -1.99 -4.32
C VAL A 264 16.94 -3.23 -4.12
N GLY A 265 15.65 -3.08 -4.39
CA GLY A 265 14.72 -4.19 -4.34
C GLY A 265 13.51 -3.96 -5.21
N ALA A 266 13.05 -5.03 -5.86
CA ALA A 266 11.81 -5.03 -6.63
C ALA A 266 10.60 -5.15 -5.72
N GLU A 267 9.50 -4.52 -6.13
CA GLU A 267 8.18 -4.67 -5.50
C GLU A 267 7.41 -5.80 -6.19
N SER A 268 6.71 -6.63 -5.44
CA SER A 268 5.73 -7.59 -5.95
C SER A 268 4.47 -7.56 -5.10
N VAL A 269 3.36 -7.08 -5.66
CA VAL A 269 2.04 -7.02 -4.99
C VAL A 269 2.14 -6.39 -3.59
N SER A 270 2.83 -5.26 -3.49
CA SER A 270 3.11 -4.55 -2.22
C SER A 270 4.00 -5.31 -1.23
N TYR A 271 4.64 -6.41 -1.65
CA TYR A 271 5.67 -7.11 -0.88
C TYR A 271 7.06 -6.77 -1.43
N THR A 272 8.01 -6.66 -0.52
CA THR A 272 9.42 -6.39 -0.79
C THR A 272 10.28 -7.47 -0.17
N HIS A 273 11.52 -7.63 -0.63
CA HIS A 273 12.44 -8.61 -0.03
C HIS A 273 13.14 -8.10 1.25
N LEU A 274 13.00 -6.81 1.59
CA LEU A 274 13.64 -6.26 2.78
C LEU A 274 12.91 -6.66 4.05
N THR A 275 13.40 -7.70 4.67
CA THR A 275 13.41 -7.84 6.13
C THR A 275 14.86 -7.83 6.56
N LEU A 276 15.43 -6.66 6.83
CA LEU A 276 16.68 -6.61 7.58
C LEU A 276 16.42 -7.29 8.93
N PRO A 277 17.19 -8.30 9.31
CA PRO A 277 17.15 -8.79 10.69
C PRO A 277 17.62 -7.65 11.57
N THR A 278 16.67 -6.94 12.16
CA THR A 278 16.95 -6.01 13.26
C THR A 278 17.34 -6.81 14.47
N LYS A 279 18.58 -7.28 14.52
CA LYS A 279 19.29 -7.48 15.77
C LYS A 279 20.11 -6.22 15.99
N ALA A 280 19.58 -5.32 16.82
CA ALA A 280 20.43 -4.42 17.57
C ALA A 280 21.27 -5.23 18.55
#